data_84d4b3ff028dc5ef7b9ff0a86b65485f
#
_entry.id   84d4b3ff028dc5ef7b9ff0a86b65485f
#
_cell.length_a   1.000
_cell.length_b   1.000
_cell.length_c   1.000
_cell.angle_alpha   90.00
_cell.angle_beta   90.00
_cell.angle_gamma   90.00
#
_symmetry.space_group_name_H-M   'P 1'
#
loop_
_entity.id
_entity.type
_entity.pdbx_description
1 polymer ?
#
loop_
_entity_poly.entity_id
_entity_poly.type
_entity_poly.pdbx_seq_one_letter_code
_entity_poly.pdbx_strand_id
1 'polypeptide(L)'
;MGDAPKRRVRRGAVAAATTAELNGLGVDPTSNAQAAAALRLAAELDSSQSPKDSAGVARELRQAMAVVRAIAPPKERGDRMDELEKRRRDRLSSTARKGSG
;
A
#
# COMPACT_ATOMS: atom_id res chain seq x y z
N MET A 1 -8.04 -23.51 -26.18
CA MET A 1 -7.25 -23.01 -26.07
C MET A 1 -7.29 -21.67 -25.74
N GLY A 2 -7.50 -20.80 -26.14
CA GLY A 2 -7.39 -19.45 -25.78
C GLY A 2 -8.24 -18.95 -24.66
N ASP A 3 -8.94 -19.81 -24.02
CA ASP A 3 -9.77 -19.36 -22.99
C ASP A 3 -9.02 -19.10 -21.73
N ALA A 4 -7.89 -19.53 -21.61
CA ALA A 4 -7.13 -19.31 -20.42
C ALA A 4 -6.86 -17.85 -20.09
N PRO A 5 -6.75 -16.94 -21.03
CA PRO A 5 -6.34 -15.57 -20.70
C PRO A 5 -7.22 -14.90 -19.67
N LYS A 6 -8.46 -15.25 -19.62
CA LYS A 6 -9.34 -14.59 -18.68
C LYS A 6 -9.04 -14.85 -17.24
N ARG A 7 -8.45 -16.01 -16.95
CA ARG A 7 -8.17 -16.33 -15.61
C ARG A 7 -6.78 -16.04 -15.23
N ARG A 8 -5.99 -15.71 -16.19
CA ARG A 8 -4.60 -15.52 -15.95
C ARG A 8 -4.38 -14.21 -15.24
N VAL A 9 -3.65 -14.24 -14.15
CA VAL A 9 -3.21 -13.03 -13.49
C VAL A 9 -2.28 -12.32 -14.44
N ARG A 10 -2.46 -11.02 -14.59
CA ARG A 10 -1.66 -10.22 -15.47
C ARG A 10 -0.19 -10.32 -15.07
N ARG A 11 0.69 -10.48 -16.06
CA ARG A 11 2.11 -10.53 -15.81
C ARG A 11 2.52 -9.21 -15.15
N GLY A 12 3.29 -9.29 -14.10
CA GLY A 12 3.72 -8.12 -13.37
C GLY A 12 2.68 -7.56 -12.41
N ALA A 13 1.63 -8.33 -12.13
CA ALA A 13 0.56 -7.84 -11.26
C ALA A 13 1.05 -7.52 -9.86
N VAL A 14 1.94 -8.34 -9.30
CA VAL A 14 2.44 -8.10 -7.96
C VAL A 14 3.32 -6.86 -7.95
N ALA A 15 4.18 -6.72 -8.94
CA ALA A 15 5.03 -5.55 -9.05
C ALA A 15 4.20 -4.27 -9.22
N ALA A 16 3.14 -4.34 -10.03
CA ALA A 16 2.28 -3.19 -10.25
C ALA A 16 1.55 -2.78 -8.96
N ALA A 17 1.02 -3.76 -8.25
CA ALA A 17 0.33 -3.50 -6.99
C ALA A 17 1.29 -2.95 -5.94
N THR A 18 2.50 -3.49 -5.89
CA THR A 18 3.50 -3.01 -4.95
C THR A 18 3.89 -1.57 -5.26
N THR A 19 4.07 -1.24 -6.53
CA THR A 19 4.36 0.12 -6.94
C THR A 19 3.24 1.08 -6.51
N ALA A 20 2.01 0.67 -6.72
CA ALA A 20 0.86 1.49 -6.33
C ALA A 20 0.83 1.70 -4.81
N GLU A 21 1.11 0.66 -4.06
CA GLU A 21 1.13 0.78 -2.60
C GLU A 21 2.24 1.71 -2.14
N LEU A 22 3.44 1.59 -2.71
CA LEU A 22 4.55 2.48 -2.37
C LEU A 22 4.22 3.93 -2.68
N ASN A 23 3.58 4.16 -3.82
CA ASN A 23 3.16 5.52 -4.16
C ASN A 23 2.16 6.05 -3.15
N GLY A 24 1.22 5.23 -2.74
CA GLY A 24 0.23 5.63 -1.75
C GLY A 24 0.84 5.93 -0.39
N LEU A 25 1.95 5.26 -0.07
CA LEU A 25 2.65 5.49 1.19
C LEU A 25 3.62 6.67 1.11
N GLY A 26 3.84 7.21 -0.08
CA GLY A 26 4.79 8.30 -0.27
C GLY A 26 6.23 7.85 -0.17
N VAL A 27 6.52 6.60 -0.51
CA VAL A 27 7.86 6.04 -0.43
C VAL A 27 8.41 5.84 -1.84
N ASP A 28 9.57 6.44 -2.08
CA ASP A 28 10.21 6.39 -3.40
C ASP A 28 11.23 5.26 -3.45
N PRO A 29 11.02 4.24 -4.29
CA PRO A 29 11.97 3.13 -4.35
C PRO A 29 13.33 3.50 -4.93
N THR A 30 13.45 4.66 -5.56
CA THR A 30 14.76 5.07 -6.05
C THR A 30 15.64 5.62 -4.94
N SER A 31 15.05 5.98 -3.81
CA SER A 31 15.81 6.51 -2.69
C SER A 31 15.62 5.72 -1.40
N ASN A 32 14.83 4.68 -1.42
CA ASN A 32 14.56 3.86 -0.24
C ASN A 32 14.90 2.40 -0.55
N ALA A 33 15.90 1.87 0.14
CA ALA A 33 16.40 0.53 -0.14
C ALA A 33 15.35 -0.55 0.16
N GLN A 34 14.56 -0.38 1.20
CA GLN A 34 13.53 -1.37 1.52
C GLN A 34 12.45 -1.40 0.44
N ALA A 35 12.09 -0.23 -0.07
CA ALA A 35 11.12 -0.16 -1.14
C ALA A 35 11.66 -0.78 -2.43
N ALA A 36 12.94 -0.54 -2.71
CA ALA A 36 13.59 -1.14 -3.88
C ALA A 36 13.63 -2.66 -3.75
N ALA A 37 13.94 -3.15 -2.55
CA ALA A 37 13.96 -4.59 -2.29
C ALA A 37 12.56 -5.18 -2.46
N ALA A 38 11.54 -4.48 -2.00
CA ALA A 38 10.16 -4.95 -2.14
C ALA A 38 9.78 -5.07 -3.61
N LEU A 39 10.17 -4.10 -4.43
CA LEU A 39 9.86 -4.17 -5.86
C LEU A 39 10.59 -5.32 -6.54
N ARG A 40 11.82 -5.58 -6.14
CA ARG A 40 12.57 -6.71 -6.69
C ARG A 40 11.89 -8.02 -6.33
N LEU A 41 11.49 -8.15 -5.05
CA LEU A 41 10.81 -9.35 -4.60
C LEU A 41 9.47 -9.53 -5.31
N ALA A 42 8.75 -8.43 -5.53
CA ALA A 42 7.49 -8.47 -6.25
C ALA A 42 7.70 -8.98 -7.68
N ALA A 43 8.74 -8.51 -8.34
CA ALA A 43 9.06 -8.96 -9.68
C ALA A 43 9.43 -10.44 -9.70
N GLU A 44 10.17 -10.89 -8.69
CA GLU A 44 10.50 -12.30 -8.59
C GLU A 44 9.27 -13.16 -8.35
N LEU A 45 8.34 -12.66 -7.55
CA LEU A 45 7.10 -13.38 -7.31
C LEU A 45 6.29 -13.50 -8.60
N ASP A 46 6.25 -12.43 -9.39
CA ASP A 46 5.56 -12.46 -10.68
C ASP A 46 6.15 -13.50 -11.63
N SER A 47 7.45 -13.76 -11.52
CA SER A 47 8.12 -14.71 -12.40
C SER A 47 8.32 -16.08 -11.78
N SER A 48 7.85 -16.30 -10.56
CA SER A 48 8.02 -17.59 -9.90
C SER A 48 7.28 -18.69 -10.62
N GLN A 49 7.92 -19.85 -10.69
CA GLN A 49 7.37 -20.97 -11.43
C GLN A 49 6.80 -22.06 -10.55
N SER A 50 7.08 -22.04 -9.27
CA SER A 50 6.58 -23.09 -8.39
C SER A 50 6.01 -22.48 -7.11
N PRO A 51 5.01 -23.14 -6.51
CA PRO A 51 4.43 -22.66 -5.26
C PRO A 51 5.46 -22.59 -4.13
N LYS A 52 6.42 -23.48 -4.13
CA LYS A 52 7.44 -23.49 -3.09
C LYS A 52 8.30 -22.24 -3.16
N ASP A 53 8.74 -21.89 -4.37
CA ASP A 53 9.52 -20.67 -4.57
C ASP A 53 8.69 -19.44 -4.27
N SER A 54 7.45 -19.44 -4.71
CA SER A 54 6.55 -18.33 -4.47
C SER A 54 6.32 -18.07 -2.98
N ALA A 55 6.21 -19.14 -2.20
CA ALA A 55 5.95 -18.98 -0.77
C ALA A 55 7.08 -18.25 -0.06
N GLY A 56 8.33 -18.60 -0.38
CA GLY A 56 9.48 -17.94 0.23
C GLY A 56 9.58 -16.48 -0.18
N VAL A 57 9.42 -16.21 -1.47
CA VAL A 57 9.49 -14.85 -1.97
C VAL A 57 8.36 -14.01 -1.40
N ALA A 58 7.16 -14.57 -1.32
CA ALA A 58 6.01 -13.85 -0.77
C ALA A 58 6.24 -13.49 0.69
N ARG A 59 6.86 -14.38 1.46
CA ARG A 59 7.17 -14.10 2.85
C ARG A 59 8.14 -12.93 2.97
N GLU A 60 9.20 -12.96 2.14
CA GLU A 60 10.19 -11.89 2.14
C GLU A 60 9.56 -10.56 1.72
N LEU A 61 8.68 -10.61 0.73
CA LEU A 61 8.01 -9.40 0.28
C LEU A 61 7.14 -8.81 1.39
N ARG A 62 6.40 -9.66 2.10
CA ARG A 62 5.58 -9.18 3.21
C ARG A 62 6.44 -8.54 4.30
N GLN A 63 7.60 -9.12 4.59
CA GLN A 63 8.50 -8.54 5.57
C GLN A 63 9.05 -7.20 5.11
N ALA A 64 9.45 -7.12 3.85
CA ALA A 64 9.97 -5.86 3.31
C ALA A 64 8.90 -4.78 3.36
N MET A 65 7.66 -5.11 2.98
CA MET A 65 6.57 -4.14 3.00
C MET A 65 6.20 -3.74 4.41
N ALA A 66 6.31 -4.64 5.38
CA ALA A 66 6.07 -4.29 6.78
C ALA A 66 7.06 -3.23 7.25
N VAL A 67 8.33 -3.38 6.87
CA VAL A 67 9.33 -2.38 7.20
C VAL A 67 9.03 -1.04 6.51
N VAL A 68 8.65 -1.11 5.24
CA VAL A 68 8.32 0.10 4.49
C VAL A 68 7.17 0.85 5.14
N ARG A 69 6.12 0.13 5.53
CA ARG A 69 4.97 0.78 6.17
C ARG A 69 5.35 1.41 7.50
N ALA A 70 6.26 0.79 8.22
CA ALA A 70 6.69 1.32 9.51
C ALA A 70 7.50 2.60 9.39
N ILE A 71 8.28 2.74 8.31
CA ILE A 71 9.11 3.92 8.11
C ILE A 71 8.49 4.94 7.16
N ALA A 72 7.33 4.64 6.60
CA ALA A 72 6.68 5.56 5.66
C ALA A 72 6.31 6.88 6.35
N PRO A 73 6.29 7.98 5.60
CA PRO A 73 5.93 9.27 6.20
C PRO A 73 4.51 9.23 6.76
N PRO A 74 4.23 9.92 7.84
CA PRO A 74 2.90 9.91 8.45
C PRO A 74 1.86 10.73 7.70
N LYS A 75 2.09 10.98 6.43
CA LYS A 75 1.22 11.82 5.63
C LYS A 75 -0.22 11.35 5.64
N GLU A 76 -0.41 10.07 5.38
CA GLU A 76 -1.75 9.52 5.34
C GLU A 76 -2.41 9.58 6.70
N ARG A 77 -1.65 9.28 7.73
CA ARG A 77 -2.14 9.34 9.10
C ARG A 77 -2.47 10.79 9.47
N GLY A 78 -1.64 11.73 9.04
CA GLY A 78 -1.87 13.14 9.26
C GLY A 78 -3.14 13.61 8.60
N ASP A 79 -3.36 13.19 7.37
CA ASP A 79 -4.57 13.54 6.63
C ASP A 79 -5.82 13.03 7.33
N ARG A 80 -5.77 11.81 7.86
CA ARG A 80 -6.90 11.26 8.61
C ARG A 80 -7.17 12.04 9.88
N MET A 81 -6.12 12.39 10.58
CA MET A 81 -6.28 13.14 11.82
C MET A 81 -6.87 14.51 11.53
N ASP A 82 -6.38 15.17 10.47
CA ASP A 82 -6.89 16.47 10.08
C ASP A 82 -8.37 16.38 9.73
N GLU A 83 -8.77 15.34 9.04
CA GLU A 83 -10.14 15.15 8.67
C GLU A 83 -11.03 14.91 9.87
N LEU A 84 -10.54 14.11 10.82
CA LEU A 84 -11.28 13.86 12.05
C LEU A 84 -11.44 15.12 12.88
N GLU A 85 -10.40 15.94 12.93
CA GLU A 85 -10.47 17.19 13.65
C GLU A 85 -11.45 18.15 12.99
N LYS A 86 -11.47 18.16 11.67
CA LYS A 86 -12.41 18.99 10.94
C LYS A 86 -13.83 18.57 11.23
N ARG A 87 -14.11 17.27 11.24
CA ARG A 87 -15.42 16.75 11.54
C ARG A 87 -15.84 17.10 12.96
N ARG A 88 -14.90 17.03 13.88
CA ARG A 88 -15.18 17.38 15.27
C ARG A 88 -15.53 18.85 15.38
N ARG A 89 -14.78 19.71 14.72
CA ARG A 89 -15.07 21.14 14.73
C ARG A 89 -16.44 21.44 14.15
N ASP A 90 -16.76 20.81 13.03
CA ASP A 90 -18.03 20.99 12.37
C ASP A 90 -19.17 20.56 13.28
N ARG A 91 -18.98 19.45 13.99
CA ARG A 91 -19.98 18.94 14.91
C ARG A 91 -20.20 19.89 16.08
N LEU A 92 -19.10 20.39 16.67
CA LEU A 92 -19.19 21.32 17.77
C LEU A 92 -19.85 22.63 17.35
N SER A 93 -19.51 23.10 16.17
CA SER A 93 -20.10 24.31 15.63
C SER A 93 -21.60 24.14 15.43
N SER A 94 -22.02 22.99 14.91
CA SER A 94 -23.42 22.68 14.72
C SER A 94 -24.17 22.61 16.04
N THR A 95 -23.56 21.99 17.04
CA THR A 95 -24.15 21.87 18.36
C THR A 95 -24.30 23.24 19.02
N ALA A 96 -23.27 24.07 18.88
CA ALA A 96 -23.30 25.42 19.42
C ALA A 96 -24.43 26.23 18.80
N ARG A 97 -24.62 26.08 17.49
CA ARG A 97 -25.68 26.77 16.79
C ARG A 97 -27.06 26.34 17.30
N LYS A 98 -27.23 25.05 17.48
CA LYS A 98 -28.49 24.53 17.99
C LYS A 98 -28.73 25.00 19.43
N GLY A 99 -27.67 25.04 20.22
CA GLY A 99 -27.75 25.47 21.58
C GLY A 99 -28.14 26.92 21.75
N SER A 100 -27.80 27.76 20.79
CA SER A 100 -28.10 29.18 20.88
C SER A 100 -29.46 29.52 20.27
N GLY A 101 -30.05 28.58 19.62
CA GLY A 101 -31.36 28.76 19.05
C GLY A 101 -32.44 28.31 20.02
#